data_1619ea88aa9a7cee53417fb826324be9
#
_entry.id   1619ea88aa9a7cee53417fb826324be9
#
_cell.length_a   1.000
_cell.length_b   1.000
_cell.length_c   1.000
_cell.angle_alpha   90.00
_cell.angle_beta   90.00
_cell.angle_gamma   90.00
#
_symmetry.space_group_name_H-M   'P 1'
#
loop_
_entity.id
_entity.type
_entity.pdbx_description
1 polymer ?
#
loop_
_entity_poly.entity_id
_entity_poly.type
_entity_poly.pdbx_seq_one_letter_code
_entity_poly.pdbx_strand_id
1 'polypeptide(L)'
;MIPKSDAHLDLNCSIDFEEIFFEKESELINQGYEAITCTDPSLLYSVIYLADKLPNSYFVFVSRNKKDVAPEIFTTNYREGNFHSYEPNIIMSYLNFYTVASRNIEAKIPNRVMHCSFDKIIENPSNIVKYIGDLTSIDFNLKIRNSKKLSRFESIFQKEFHKLIQT
;
A
#
# COMPACT_ATOMS: atom_id res chain seq x y z
N MET A 1 -3.43 18.42 -7.11
CA MET A 1 -2.25 17.96 -7.88
C MET A 1 -1.52 17.00 -6.98
N ILE A 2 -1.53 15.68 -7.25
CA ILE A 2 -0.76 14.72 -6.44
C ILE A 2 0.71 14.98 -6.79
N PRO A 3 1.56 15.35 -5.83
CA PRO A 3 2.96 15.55 -6.13
C PRO A 3 3.58 14.23 -6.59
N LYS A 4 4.26 14.24 -7.72
CA LYS A 4 5.25 13.24 -8.07
C LYS A 4 6.47 13.48 -7.19
N SER A 5 6.42 13.03 -5.98
CA SER A 5 7.62 12.87 -5.17
C SER A 5 7.71 11.40 -4.82
N ASP A 6 8.44 10.65 -5.62
CA ASP A 6 9.08 9.42 -5.18
C ASP A 6 10.15 9.81 -4.14
N ALA A 7 9.71 10.29 -2.99
CA ALA A 7 10.54 10.33 -1.82
C ALA A 7 10.64 8.88 -1.35
N HIS A 8 11.57 8.12 -1.90
CA HIS A 8 12.10 6.93 -1.26
C HIS A 8 12.68 7.40 0.08
N LEU A 9 11.87 7.30 1.12
CA LEU A 9 12.37 7.27 2.48
C LEU A 9 13.11 5.95 2.60
N ASP A 10 14.42 6.00 2.42
CA ASP A 10 15.31 4.87 2.68
C ASP A 10 15.30 4.64 4.19
N LEU A 11 14.40 3.75 4.65
CA LEU A 11 14.21 3.38 6.04
C LEU A 11 15.35 2.48 6.53
N ASN A 12 16.57 2.72 6.10
CA ASN A 12 17.74 2.14 6.72
C ASN A 12 17.90 2.73 8.13
N CYS A 13 17.41 1.99 9.08
CA CYS A 13 17.13 2.21 10.48
C CYS A 13 18.26 2.72 11.40
N SER A 14 19.16 3.57 10.95
CA SER A 14 20.23 4.10 11.79
C SER A 14 20.34 5.62 11.82
N ILE A 15 19.51 6.31 11.07
CA ILE A 15 19.49 7.78 11.01
C ILE A 15 18.10 8.23 11.44
N ASP A 16 18.05 9.31 12.16
CA ASP A 16 16.89 9.89 12.80
C ASP A 16 15.72 10.08 11.81
N PHE A 17 14.93 9.00 11.61
CA PHE A 17 13.74 9.02 10.76
C PHE A 17 12.84 10.22 11.09
N GLU A 18 12.76 10.56 12.38
CA GLU A 18 11.95 11.65 12.88
C GLU A 18 12.44 12.98 12.31
N GLU A 19 13.76 13.25 12.37
CA GLU A 19 14.34 14.50 11.88
C GLU A 19 14.11 14.66 10.38
N ILE A 20 14.42 13.64 9.59
CA ILE A 20 14.24 13.66 8.13
C ILE A 20 12.74 13.80 7.75
N PHE A 21 11.86 13.08 8.46
CA PHE A 21 10.44 13.13 8.19
C PHE A 21 9.87 14.52 8.50
N PHE A 22 10.17 15.09 9.68
CA PHE A 22 9.64 16.39 10.08
C PHE A 22 10.23 17.54 9.26
N GLU A 23 11.49 17.45 8.82
CA GLU A 23 12.07 18.42 7.89
C GLU A 23 11.30 18.40 6.56
N LYS A 24 11.05 17.20 6.00
CA LYS A 24 10.32 17.05 4.74
C LYS A 24 8.84 17.40 4.87
N GLU A 25 8.21 17.06 5.97
CA GLU A 25 6.83 17.45 6.29
C GLU A 25 6.71 18.98 6.31
N SER A 26 7.61 19.66 7.04
CA SER A 26 7.62 21.11 7.14
C SER A 26 7.81 21.79 5.78
N GLU A 27 8.68 21.25 4.94
CA GLU A 27 8.89 21.74 3.57
C GLU A 27 7.59 21.63 2.75
N LEU A 28 6.90 20.49 2.81
CA LEU A 28 5.68 20.24 2.04
C LEU A 28 4.50 21.07 2.55
N ILE A 29 4.35 21.22 3.86
CA ILE A 29 3.33 22.10 4.47
C ILE A 29 3.54 23.55 4.02
N ASN A 30 4.79 24.04 4.01
CA ASN A 30 5.12 25.39 3.54
C ASN A 30 4.81 25.59 2.03
N GLN A 31 4.77 24.49 1.26
CA GLN A 31 4.34 24.49 -0.14
C GLN A 31 2.82 24.43 -0.31
N GLY A 32 2.04 24.35 0.79
CA GLY A 32 0.58 24.32 0.78
C GLY A 32 -0.03 22.93 0.63
N TYR A 33 0.73 21.86 0.91
CA TYR A 33 0.18 20.50 0.95
C TYR A 33 -0.50 20.24 2.32
N GLU A 34 -1.70 19.68 2.28
CA GLU A 34 -2.47 19.34 3.47
C GLU A 34 -2.25 17.90 3.94
N ALA A 35 -1.72 17.04 3.07
CA ALA A 35 -1.44 15.64 3.37
C ALA A 35 -0.25 15.10 2.58
N ILE A 36 0.47 14.17 3.19
CA ILE A 36 1.58 13.42 2.59
C ILE A 36 1.15 11.96 2.48
N THR A 37 1.38 11.34 1.32
CA THR A 37 1.08 9.93 1.13
C THR A 37 2.34 9.15 0.80
N CYS A 38 2.45 7.93 1.32
CA CYS A 38 3.49 6.97 1.01
C CYS A 38 2.86 5.63 0.63
N THR A 39 3.37 4.98 -0.41
CA THR A 39 2.83 3.72 -0.95
C THR A 39 3.87 2.59 -0.95
N ASP A 40 4.77 2.58 0.00
CA ASP A 40 5.78 1.52 0.12
C ASP A 40 5.23 0.31 0.90
N PRO A 41 5.12 -0.88 0.30
CA PRO A 41 4.66 -2.08 0.98
C PRO A 41 5.56 -2.52 2.14
N SER A 42 6.83 -2.15 2.17
CA SER A 42 7.76 -2.46 3.26
C SER A 42 7.39 -1.77 4.57
N LEU A 43 6.65 -0.67 4.51
CA LEU A 43 6.12 0.03 5.69
C LEU A 43 5.24 -0.84 6.57
N LEU A 44 4.70 -1.96 6.06
CA LEU A 44 3.94 -2.92 6.87
C LEU A 44 4.66 -3.29 8.18
N TYR A 45 5.98 -3.46 8.13
CA TYR A 45 6.79 -3.84 9.29
C TYR A 45 6.98 -2.71 10.31
N SER A 46 6.78 -1.47 9.90
CA SER A 46 7.00 -0.28 10.71
C SER A 46 5.72 0.44 11.13
N VAL A 47 4.54 -0.04 10.70
CA VAL A 47 3.25 0.66 10.92
C VAL A 47 3.02 1.02 12.39
N ILE A 48 3.26 0.10 13.33
CA ILE A 48 3.01 0.38 14.76
C ILE A 48 3.98 1.44 15.28
N TYR A 49 5.25 1.37 14.89
CA TYR A 49 6.25 2.39 15.22
C TYR A 49 5.87 3.76 14.62
N LEU A 50 5.50 3.79 13.35
CA LEU A 50 5.06 5.02 12.67
C LEU A 50 3.79 5.60 13.31
N ALA A 51 2.87 4.73 13.72
CA ALA A 51 1.67 5.17 14.41
C ALA A 51 1.97 5.83 15.76
N ASP A 52 2.98 5.35 16.47
CA ASP A 52 3.44 5.95 17.74
C ASP A 52 4.10 7.33 17.50
N LYS A 53 4.96 7.41 16.50
CA LYS A 53 5.72 8.62 16.18
C LYS A 53 4.92 9.71 15.45
N LEU A 54 3.95 9.30 14.65
CA LEU A 54 3.13 10.17 13.82
C LEU A 54 1.65 10.02 14.23
N PRO A 55 1.19 10.74 15.26
CA PRO A 55 -0.16 10.57 15.82
C PRO A 55 -1.28 10.86 14.81
N ASN A 56 -1.03 11.68 13.79
CA ASN A 56 -1.98 12.03 12.73
C ASN A 56 -1.85 11.14 11.48
N SER A 57 -1.08 10.04 11.53
CA SER A 57 -0.97 9.12 10.40
C SER A 57 -2.12 8.12 10.34
N TYR A 58 -2.55 7.78 9.13
CA TYR A 58 -3.58 6.80 8.84
C TYR A 58 -3.05 5.75 7.86
N PHE A 59 -3.50 4.51 8.00
CA PHE A 59 -2.96 3.39 7.24
C PHE A 59 -4.07 2.72 6.44
N VAL A 60 -3.90 2.67 5.13
CA VAL A 60 -4.86 2.06 4.21
C VAL A 60 -4.26 0.77 3.65
N PHE A 61 -4.80 -0.37 4.04
CA PHE A 61 -4.42 -1.66 3.51
C PHE A 61 -5.31 -2.03 2.32
N VAL A 62 -4.71 -2.09 1.14
CA VAL A 62 -5.40 -2.49 -0.09
C VAL A 62 -5.19 -3.99 -0.30
N SER A 63 -6.29 -4.73 -0.41
CA SER A 63 -6.28 -6.15 -0.72
C SER A 63 -6.85 -6.43 -2.11
N ARG A 64 -6.35 -7.47 -2.76
CA ARG A 64 -6.84 -8.01 -4.02
C ARG A 64 -6.86 -9.53 -3.94
N ASN A 65 -7.62 -10.19 -4.82
CA ASN A 65 -7.61 -11.64 -4.89
C ASN A 65 -6.16 -12.16 -5.10
N LYS A 66 -5.70 -13.04 -4.21
CA LYS A 66 -4.34 -13.57 -4.25
C LYS A 66 -4.01 -14.31 -5.54
N LYS A 67 -5.01 -14.98 -6.14
CA LYS A 67 -4.87 -15.68 -7.43
C LYS A 67 -4.59 -14.72 -8.59
N ASP A 68 -4.99 -13.45 -8.47
CA ASP A 68 -4.72 -12.44 -9.49
C ASP A 68 -3.40 -11.72 -9.23
N VAL A 69 -3.09 -11.46 -7.95
CA VAL A 69 -1.87 -10.71 -7.56
C VAL A 69 -0.61 -11.56 -7.66
N ALA A 70 -0.69 -12.83 -7.26
CA ALA A 70 0.51 -13.67 -7.20
C ALA A 70 1.21 -13.86 -8.56
N PRO A 71 0.50 -14.09 -9.68
CA PRO A 71 1.12 -14.10 -11.01
C PRO A 71 1.75 -12.76 -11.41
N GLU A 72 1.13 -11.65 -11.03
CA GLU A 72 1.70 -10.31 -11.28
C GLU A 72 3.01 -10.11 -10.53
N ILE A 73 3.07 -10.49 -9.26
CA ILE A 73 4.30 -10.43 -8.45
C ILE A 73 5.39 -11.29 -9.10
N PHE A 74 5.07 -12.53 -9.48
CA PHE A 74 6.02 -13.47 -10.05
C PHE A 74 6.62 -12.99 -11.39
N THR A 75 5.83 -12.27 -12.19
CA THR A 75 6.26 -11.77 -13.51
C THR A 75 6.84 -10.37 -13.48
N THR A 76 6.72 -9.66 -12.35
CA THR A 76 7.27 -8.32 -12.23
C THR A 76 8.78 -8.39 -12.01
N ASN A 77 9.53 -7.67 -12.85
CA ASN A 77 10.97 -7.52 -12.66
C ASN A 77 11.23 -6.44 -11.60
N TYR A 78 11.46 -6.88 -10.37
CA TYR A 78 11.86 -5.98 -9.29
C TYR A 78 13.36 -5.71 -9.37
N ARG A 79 13.75 -4.45 -9.24
CA ARG A 79 15.18 -4.07 -9.31
C ARG A 79 15.97 -4.53 -8.09
N GLU A 80 15.35 -4.49 -6.90
CA GLU A 80 16.02 -4.84 -5.63
C GLU A 80 15.03 -5.42 -4.61
N GLY A 81 15.53 -6.29 -3.71
CA GLY A 81 14.95 -6.55 -2.39
C GLY A 81 13.72 -7.44 -2.31
N ASN A 82 13.11 -7.86 -3.40
CA ASN A 82 11.86 -8.63 -3.36
C ASN A 82 12.11 -10.15 -3.49
N PHE A 83 12.87 -10.74 -2.57
CA PHE A 83 13.22 -12.17 -2.58
C PHE A 83 12.00 -13.10 -2.62
N HIS A 84 10.86 -12.67 -2.06
CA HIS A 84 9.62 -13.42 -2.09
C HIS A 84 9.00 -13.54 -3.50
N SER A 85 9.42 -12.74 -4.48
CA SER A 85 8.84 -12.73 -5.83
C SER A 85 9.36 -13.85 -6.74
N TYR A 86 10.36 -14.60 -6.32
CA TYR A 86 11.04 -15.59 -7.18
C TYR A 86 10.43 -17.00 -7.12
N GLU A 87 9.57 -17.27 -6.13
CA GLU A 87 8.98 -18.60 -5.95
C GLU A 87 7.48 -18.49 -5.63
N PRO A 88 6.60 -19.21 -6.40
CA PRO A 88 5.16 -19.11 -6.24
C PRO A 88 4.65 -19.38 -4.82
N ASN A 89 5.19 -20.40 -4.13
CA ASN A 89 4.79 -20.73 -2.77
C ASN A 89 5.22 -19.68 -1.75
N ILE A 90 6.38 -19.06 -1.96
CA ILE A 90 6.86 -17.96 -1.13
C ILE A 90 5.97 -16.73 -1.33
N ILE A 91 5.57 -16.43 -2.57
CA ILE A 91 4.61 -15.35 -2.86
C ILE A 91 3.30 -15.58 -2.10
N MET A 92 2.73 -16.78 -2.16
CA MET A 92 1.48 -17.10 -1.46
C MET A 92 1.62 -16.98 0.06
N SER A 93 2.74 -17.42 0.61
CA SER A 93 3.05 -17.27 2.04
C SER A 93 3.17 -15.80 2.44
N TYR A 94 3.84 -14.99 1.63
CA TYR A 94 3.94 -13.55 1.84
C TYR A 94 2.58 -12.85 1.81
N LEU A 95 1.73 -13.16 0.84
CA LEU A 95 0.37 -12.61 0.75
C LEU A 95 -0.52 -13.02 1.93
N ASN A 96 -0.33 -14.24 2.46
CA ASN A 96 -1.00 -14.70 3.67
C ASN A 96 -0.51 -13.93 4.89
N PHE A 97 0.81 -13.79 5.03
CA PHE A 97 1.44 -12.99 6.09
C PHE A 97 0.93 -11.56 6.08
N TYR A 98 0.93 -10.89 4.92
CA TYR A 98 0.41 -9.52 4.77
C TYR A 98 -1.03 -9.40 5.29
N THR A 99 -1.88 -10.36 4.95
CA THR A 99 -3.28 -10.38 5.39
C THR A 99 -3.41 -10.50 6.90
N VAL A 100 -2.61 -11.36 7.53
CA VAL A 100 -2.64 -11.56 8.99
C VAL A 100 -2.02 -10.35 9.70
N ALA A 101 -0.89 -9.86 9.23
CA ALA A 101 -0.20 -8.73 9.81
C ALA A 101 -1.06 -7.46 9.80
N SER A 102 -1.72 -7.16 8.67
CA SER A 102 -2.58 -5.98 8.57
C SER A 102 -3.78 -6.02 9.53
N ARG A 103 -4.37 -7.20 9.76
CA ARG A 103 -5.45 -7.39 10.76
C ARG A 103 -4.95 -7.23 12.19
N ASN A 104 -3.76 -7.75 12.49
CA ASN A 104 -3.15 -7.58 13.81
C ASN A 104 -2.80 -6.11 14.11
N ILE A 105 -2.42 -5.36 13.08
CA ILE A 105 -2.19 -3.91 13.18
C ILE A 105 -3.51 -3.19 13.45
N GLU A 106 -4.57 -3.49 12.70
CA GLU A 106 -5.91 -2.93 12.92
C GLU A 106 -6.41 -3.17 14.35
N ALA A 107 -6.21 -4.37 14.89
CA ALA A 107 -6.59 -4.70 16.26
C ALA A 107 -5.87 -3.82 17.32
N LYS A 108 -4.67 -3.32 17.00
CA LYS A 108 -3.89 -2.46 17.90
C LYS A 108 -4.22 -0.96 17.75
N ILE A 109 -4.57 -0.52 16.55
CA ILE A 109 -4.84 0.89 16.23
C ILE A 109 -6.10 1.04 15.37
N PRO A 110 -7.28 0.58 15.84
CA PRO A 110 -8.49 0.39 15.01
C PRO A 110 -9.00 1.69 14.37
N ASN A 111 -8.82 2.84 15.05
CA ASN A 111 -9.32 4.14 14.56
C ASN A 111 -8.42 4.79 13.51
N ARG A 112 -7.32 4.15 13.15
CA ARG A 112 -6.32 4.69 12.23
C ARG A 112 -6.03 3.75 11.06
N VAL A 113 -6.76 2.65 10.96
CA VAL A 113 -6.59 1.65 9.91
C VAL A 113 -7.87 1.50 9.12
N MET A 114 -7.71 1.43 7.81
CA MET A 114 -8.75 1.09 6.85
C MET A 114 -8.33 -0.10 6.01
N HIS A 115 -9.22 -1.06 5.83
CA HIS A 115 -9.08 -2.11 4.84
C HIS A 115 -9.99 -1.87 3.65
N CYS A 116 -9.45 -1.90 2.44
CA CYS A 116 -10.24 -1.82 1.23
C CYS A 116 -9.84 -2.90 0.21
N SER A 117 -10.83 -3.34 -0.56
CA SER A 117 -10.60 -4.22 -1.69
C SER A 117 -10.27 -3.38 -2.92
N PHE A 118 -9.27 -3.79 -3.70
CA PHE A 118 -8.94 -3.18 -4.98
C PHE A 118 -10.15 -3.16 -5.94
N ASP A 119 -10.96 -4.22 -5.93
CA ASP A 119 -12.16 -4.30 -6.79
C ASP A 119 -13.17 -3.20 -6.40
N LYS A 120 -13.38 -2.96 -5.10
CA LYS A 120 -14.24 -1.87 -4.62
C LYS A 120 -13.69 -0.49 -4.99
N ILE A 121 -12.37 -0.32 -4.99
CA ILE A 121 -11.72 0.93 -5.42
C ILE A 121 -12.04 1.19 -6.90
N ILE A 122 -11.96 0.16 -7.74
CA ILE A 122 -12.24 0.28 -9.18
C ILE A 122 -13.73 0.48 -9.46
N GLU A 123 -14.61 -0.22 -8.75
CA GLU A 123 -16.05 -0.13 -8.92
C GLU A 123 -16.60 1.23 -8.50
N ASN A 124 -16.15 1.74 -7.37
CA ASN A 124 -16.62 3.01 -6.83
C ASN A 124 -15.54 3.81 -6.12
N PRO A 125 -14.61 4.42 -6.88
CA PRO A 125 -13.50 5.18 -6.30
C PRO A 125 -13.95 6.39 -5.46
N SER A 126 -15.09 7.01 -5.81
CA SER A 126 -15.62 8.17 -5.06
C SER A 126 -16.01 7.80 -3.62
N ASN A 127 -16.57 6.61 -3.41
CA ASN A 127 -16.90 6.16 -2.06
C ASN A 127 -15.65 5.91 -1.22
N ILE A 128 -14.59 5.39 -1.82
CA ILE A 128 -13.32 5.17 -1.12
C ILE A 128 -12.69 6.49 -0.73
N VAL A 129 -12.67 7.47 -1.65
CA VAL A 129 -12.17 8.82 -1.36
C VAL A 129 -12.95 9.48 -0.22
N LYS A 130 -14.29 9.39 -0.26
CA LYS A 130 -15.14 9.89 0.82
C LYS A 130 -14.80 9.21 2.16
N TYR A 131 -14.66 7.90 2.17
CA TYR A 131 -14.35 7.15 3.38
C TYR A 131 -12.96 7.51 3.94
N ILE A 132 -11.96 7.73 3.09
CA ILE A 132 -10.65 8.23 3.52
C ILE A 132 -10.79 9.65 4.08
N GLY A 133 -11.59 10.53 3.44
CA GLY A 133 -11.89 11.86 3.94
C GLY A 133 -12.52 11.85 5.33
N ASP A 134 -13.53 11.00 5.52
CA ASP A 134 -14.20 10.83 6.82
C ASP A 134 -13.22 10.32 7.89
N LEU A 135 -12.33 9.40 7.53
CA LEU A 135 -11.32 8.85 8.45
C LEU A 135 -10.25 9.87 8.83
N THR A 136 -9.80 10.68 7.89
CA THR A 136 -8.69 11.64 8.08
C THR A 136 -9.16 13.05 8.44
N SER A 137 -10.46 13.33 8.32
CA SER A 137 -11.05 14.66 8.42
C SER A 137 -10.51 15.65 7.37
N ILE A 138 -10.04 15.14 6.22
CA ILE A 138 -9.53 15.94 5.10
C ILE A 138 -10.56 15.90 3.96
N ASP A 139 -10.90 17.04 3.40
CA ASP A 139 -11.75 17.13 2.20
C ASP A 139 -10.92 16.97 0.94
N PHE A 140 -10.95 15.76 0.37
CA PHE A 140 -10.23 15.45 -0.86
C PHE A 140 -11.02 15.86 -2.10
N ASN A 141 -10.69 17.00 -2.67
CA ASN A 141 -11.23 17.41 -3.97
C ASN A 141 -10.47 16.70 -5.12
N LEU A 142 -10.62 15.39 -5.23
CA LEU A 142 -9.89 14.57 -6.20
C LEU A 142 -10.65 14.49 -7.53
N LYS A 143 -9.99 14.87 -8.62
CA LYS A 143 -10.41 14.50 -9.97
C LYS A 143 -10.03 13.04 -10.23
N ILE A 144 -10.97 12.13 -10.01
CA ILE A 144 -10.78 10.70 -10.27
C ILE A 144 -10.65 10.51 -11.78
N ARG A 145 -9.48 10.09 -12.24
CA ARG A 145 -9.30 9.63 -13.62
C ARG A 145 -9.84 8.21 -13.70
N ASN A 146 -10.81 7.97 -14.60
CA ASN A 146 -11.26 6.62 -14.90
C ASN A 146 -10.05 5.77 -15.32
N SER A 147 -9.56 4.94 -14.44
CA SER A 147 -8.57 3.94 -14.80
C SER A 147 -9.28 2.89 -15.64
N LYS A 148 -8.85 2.71 -16.89
CA LYS A 148 -9.26 1.55 -17.68
C LYS A 148 -8.97 0.30 -16.85
N LYS A 149 -9.95 -0.60 -16.72
CA LYS A 149 -9.78 -1.93 -16.13
C LYS A 149 -8.46 -2.52 -16.63
N LEU A 150 -7.47 -2.58 -15.74
CA LEU A 150 -6.21 -3.25 -16.01
C LEU A 150 -6.41 -4.76 -15.84
N SER A 151 -7.18 -5.38 -16.74
CA SER A 151 -7.11 -6.83 -16.92
C SER A 151 -5.83 -7.12 -17.71
N ARG A 152 -4.69 -7.04 -17.04
CA ARG A 152 -3.41 -7.22 -17.74
C ARG A 152 -3.05 -8.66 -18.01
N PHE A 153 -3.66 -9.65 -17.36
CA PHE A 153 -3.24 -11.03 -17.48
C PHE A 153 -4.42 -12.03 -17.42
N GLU A 154 -5.34 -11.99 -18.36
CA GLU A 154 -6.04 -13.21 -18.78
C GLU A 154 -5.12 -14.00 -19.70
N SER A 155 -3.99 -14.45 -19.20
CA SER A 155 -3.02 -15.12 -20.04
C SER A 155 -2.91 -16.60 -19.66
N ILE A 156 -2.46 -17.39 -20.61
CA ILE A 156 -1.96 -18.76 -20.46
C ILE A 156 -1.10 -18.87 -19.21
N PHE A 157 -0.36 -17.83 -18.86
CA PHE A 157 0.53 -17.74 -17.73
C PHE A 157 -0.17 -17.86 -16.36
N GLN A 158 -1.36 -17.28 -16.16
CA GLN A 158 -2.12 -17.47 -14.91
C GLN A 158 -2.49 -18.93 -14.68
N LYS A 159 -2.88 -19.63 -15.74
CA LYS A 159 -3.22 -21.06 -15.65
C LYS A 159 -2.01 -21.90 -15.27
N GLU A 160 -0.86 -21.64 -15.84
CA GLU A 160 0.38 -22.34 -15.51
C GLU A 160 0.86 -22.01 -14.10
N PHE A 161 0.79 -20.75 -13.69
CA PHE A 161 1.13 -20.35 -12.33
C PHE A 161 0.25 -21.06 -11.27
N HIS A 162 -1.05 -21.16 -11.53
CA HIS A 162 -1.97 -21.86 -10.61
C HIS A 162 -1.68 -23.36 -10.48
N LYS A 163 -1.13 -24.00 -11.51
CA LYS A 163 -0.66 -25.40 -11.41
C LYS A 163 0.54 -25.51 -10.47
N LEU A 164 1.46 -24.55 -10.51
CA LEU A 164 2.66 -24.56 -9.67
C LEU A 164 2.37 -24.43 -8.17
N ILE A 165 1.28 -23.77 -7.79
CA ILE A 165 0.90 -23.58 -6.37
C ILE A 165 -0.05 -24.68 -5.84
N GLN A 166 -0.47 -25.62 -6.68
CA GLN A 166 -1.31 -26.77 -6.29
C GLN A 166 -0.49 -28.04 -6.01
N THR A 167 0.79 -28.02 -6.30
CA THR A 167 1.76 -29.10 -6.00
C THR A 167 2.47 -28.84 -4.69
#